data_02f2a1a1ba57d1f10785fb1e50ee97ee
#
_entry.id   02f2a1a1ba57d1f10785fb1e50ee97ee
#
_cell.length_a   1.000
_cell.length_b   1.000
_cell.length_c   1.000
_cell.angle_alpha   90.00
_cell.angle_beta   90.00
_cell.angle_gamma   90.00
#
_symmetry.space_group_name_H-M   'P 1'
#
loop_
_entity.id
_entity.type
_entity.pdbx_description
1 polymer ?
#
loop_
_entity_poly.entity_id
_entity_poly.type
_entity_poly.pdbx_seq_one_letter_code
_entity_poly.pdbx_strand_id
1 'polypeptide(L)'
;MTINRVCRIAAVALVSCALMLVPSAADAQSGSSVNAYSPYTMFGIGELGSAGNTVMRSMGGVGVAWRSSQMVSTLNPAGYSATMRKSFIFDFSAEGNFLMNRQTKYDEAGNALRTAKNAKNTINFHEIAIQFPLAKNLGFGLSLSPYSSVGYNMTMTEESEDIWGTIGRVLYSYSGDGDVTEVKAGIGWEPFKNFSIGIAAKYYWGNIQHNFASSVANDLVGTGTYVSAIGLDDYAISNFKFQVGVQWSAIANNKRILTFGATYDYGGSLRPKLTKTVVINDQNATDVMREGTRSQMRLPHQVNAGVMYQDTRFTVGFDYEYQSWGGNKGVFDEDIYGGMKVEYNDTNTFKFGFEYTPNRFDVRRYLRRMSYRIGGRYGDYYQTYHGKRLTQYAVTAGIGFPIRFMGASSVDLAFEYGGRGTMGSVVNDMGKRIGLIRQDYFKVSIGLSMFGEDYWFVRPKYD
;
A
#
# COMPACT_ATOMS: atom_id res chain seq x y z
N MET A 1 5.09 -12.43 41.24
CA MET A 1 6.22 -13.13 40.58
C MET A 1 5.88 -13.68 39.18
N THR A 2 4.66 -13.53 38.68
CA THR A 2 4.17 -14.09 37.40
C THR A 2 4.16 -13.12 36.20
N ILE A 3 4.18 -11.81 36.45
CA ILE A 3 4.11 -10.78 35.36
C ILE A 3 5.42 -10.72 34.55
N ASN A 4 6.56 -10.86 35.22
CA ASN A 4 7.88 -10.88 34.53
C ASN A 4 8.07 -12.12 33.63
N ARG A 5 7.40 -13.23 33.89
CA ARG A 5 7.48 -14.41 33.01
C ARG A 5 6.65 -14.24 31.73
N VAL A 6 5.47 -13.64 31.81
CA VAL A 6 4.61 -13.43 30.65
C VAL A 6 5.22 -12.37 29.71
N CYS A 7 5.79 -11.29 30.26
CA CYS A 7 6.54 -10.30 29.45
C CYS A 7 7.80 -10.91 28.80
N ARG A 8 8.50 -11.82 29.49
CA ARG A 8 9.65 -12.52 28.91
C ARG A 8 9.22 -13.52 27.83
N ILE A 9 8.11 -14.23 28.01
CA ILE A 9 7.57 -15.14 27.01
C ILE A 9 7.07 -14.35 25.79
N ALA A 10 6.38 -13.23 25.97
CA ALA A 10 5.97 -12.35 24.88
C ALA A 10 7.17 -11.73 24.15
N ALA A 11 8.20 -11.30 24.86
CA ALA A 11 9.44 -10.79 24.27
C ALA A 11 10.21 -11.90 23.53
N VAL A 12 10.27 -13.11 24.07
CA VAL A 12 10.90 -14.26 23.41
C VAL A 12 10.09 -14.70 22.19
N ALA A 13 8.76 -14.69 22.25
CA ALA A 13 7.90 -14.97 21.10
C ALA A 13 8.03 -13.90 19.99
N LEU A 14 8.15 -12.62 20.38
CA LEU A 14 8.43 -11.51 19.44
C LEU A 14 9.81 -11.65 18.79
N VAL A 15 10.83 -11.99 19.56
CA VAL A 15 12.19 -12.22 19.04
C VAL A 15 12.26 -13.49 18.20
N SER A 16 11.55 -14.57 18.54
CA SER A 16 11.49 -15.76 17.70
C SER A 16 10.66 -15.55 16.43
N CYS A 17 9.57 -14.77 16.45
CA CYS A 17 8.90 -14.35 15.22
C CYS A 17 9.78 -13.43 14.35
N ALA A 18 10.52 -12.50 14.95
CA ALA A 18 11.48 -11.67 14.24
C ALA A 18 12.65 -12.48 13.66
N LEU A 19 13.11 -13.52 14.35
CA LEU A 19 14.16 -14.43 13.88
C LEU A 19 13.66 -15.40 12.77
N MET A 20 12.38 -15.76 12.75
CA MET A 20 11.78 -16.49 11.63
C MET A 20 11.54 -15.63 10.39
N LEU A 21 11.55 -14.30 10.54
CA LEU A 21 11.47 -13.33 9.45
C LEU A 21 12.84 -12.97 8.85
N VAL A 22 13.95 -13.47 9.44
CA VAL A 22 15.28 -13.34 8.81
C VAL A 22 15.30 -14.28 7.62
N PRO A 23 15.28 -13.79 6.38
CA PRO A 23 15.48 -14.65 5.22
C PRO A 23 16.83 -15.33 5.39
N SER A 24 16.85 -16.66 5.34
CA SER A 24 18.11 -17.39 5.15
C SER A 24 18.80 -16.71 3.98
N ALA A 25 20.06 -16.32 4.17
CA ALA A 25 20.85 -15.58 3.20
C ALA A 25 20.96 -16.38 1.90
N ALA A 26 19.98 -16.18 1.05
CA ALA A 26 19.96 -16.60 -0.33
C ALA A 26 19.97 -15.29 -1.13
N ASP A 27 21.13 -15.00 -1.69
CA ASP A 27 21.41 -13.96 -2.66
C ASP A 27 21.02 -12.53 -2.24
N ALA A 28 21.95 -11.92 -1.49
CA ALA A 28 22.11 -10.47 -1.51
C ALA A 28 22.56 -10.06 -2.92
N GLN A 29 21.63 -10.04 -3.85
CA GLN A 29 21.82 -9.37 -5.12
C GLN A 29 21.80 -7.87 -4.79
N SER A 30 22.96 -7.25 -4.93
CA SER A 30 23.16 -5.80 -4.88
C SER A 30 22.19 -5.14 -5.87
N GLY A 31 21.14 -4.57 -5.39
CA GLY A 31 20.15 -3.85 -6.19
C GLY A 31 19.16 -3.21 -5.24
N SER A 32 18.87 -1.95 -5.49
CA SER A 32 17.83 -1.12 -4.91
C SER A 32 16.78 -1.88 -4.07
N SER A 33 16.45 -1.36 -2.91
CA SER A 33 15.41 -1.91 -2.05
C SER A 33 14.07 -1.92 -2.78
N VAL A 34 13.78 -3.00 -3.49
CA VAL A 34 12.52 -3.14 -4.21
C VAL A 34 11.45 -3.52 -3.19
N ASN A 35 10.58 -2.57 -2.89
CA ASN A 35 9.54 -2.70 -1.88
C ASN A 35 8.32 -3.51 -2.34
N ALA A 36 8.19 -3.75 -3.65
CA ALA A 36 7.16 -4.59 -4.23
C ALA A 36 7.76 -5.50 -5.32
N TYR A 37 7.24 -6.72 -5.45
CA TYR A 37 7.58 -7.64 -6.54
C TYR A 37 6.31 -8.17 -7.19
N SER A 38 5.68 -7.29 -7.95
CA SER A 38 4.45 -7.61 -8.65
C SER A 38 4.53 -7.24 -10.12
N PRO A 39 4.30 -8.16 -11.06
CA PRO A 39 4.20 -7.83 -12.48
C PRO A 39 3.15 -6.76 -12.78
N TYR A 40 2.14 -6.62 -11.94
CA TYR A 40 1.12 -5.57 -12.07
C TYR A 40 1.68 -4.16 -11.82
N THR A 41 2.84 -4.04 -11.17
CA THR A 41 3.48 -2.74 -10.95
C THR A 41 4.21 -2.18 -12.17
N MET A 42 4.27 -2.95 -13.25
CA MET A 42 4.84 -2.52 -14.53
C MET A 42 4.07 -1.34 -15.13
N PHE A 43 2.79 -1.20 -14.78
CA PHE A 43 1.92 -0.18 -15.33
C PHE A 43 1.45 0.79 -14.25
N GLY A 44 1.32 2.05 -14.62
CA GLY A 44 0.81 3.09 -13.73
C GLY A 44 1.82 3.54 -12.69
N ILE A 45 1.32 3.80 -11.50
CA ILE A 45 2.13 4.25 -10.35
C ILE A 45 2.53 3.10 -9.43
N GLY A 46 2.35 1.85 -9.88
CA GLY A 46 2.71 0.66 -9.13
C GLY A 46 1.61 0.12 -8.21
N GLU A 47 2.01 -0.66 -7.21
CA GLU A 47 1.12 -1.20 -6.19
C GLU A 47 0.80 -0.13 -5.15
N LEU A 48 -0.48 0.14 -4.94
CA LEU A 48 -0.94 1.08 -3.92
C LEU A 48 -0.75 0.50 -2.52
N GLY A 49 -0.20 1.30 -1.62
CA GLY A 49 -0.10 0.97 -0.20
C GLY A 49 -1.48 0.84 0.45
N SER A 50 -1.60 -0.07 1.42
CA SER A 50 -2.82 -0.15 2.23
C SER A 50 -2.82 1.00 3.25
N ALA A 51 -3.78 1.89 3.18
CA ALA A 51 -3.90 3.01 4.10
C ALA A 51 -4.33 2.57 5.52
N GLY A 52 -3.94 3.35 6.53
CA GLY A 52 -4.30 3.14 7.93
C GLY A 52 -3.26 2.35 8.73
N ASN A 53 -3.25 2.59 10.03
CA ASN A 53 -2.33 1.93 10.97
C ASN A 53 -2.62 0.43 11.14
N THR A 54 -1.76 -0.29 11.86
CA THR A 54 -1.88 -1.74 12.06
C THR A 54 -3.23 -2.16 12.66
N VAL A 55 -3.81 -1.33 13.55
CA VAL A 55 -5.13 -1.60 14.14
C VAL A 55 -6.22 -1.58 13.09
N MET A 56 -6.28 -0.55 12.25
CA MET A 56 -7.26 -0.42 11.16
C MET A 56 -7.10 -1.55 10.13
N ARG A 57 -5.86 -1.88 9.80
CA ARG A 57 -5.54 -2.96 8.84
C ARG A 57 -5.96 -4.33 9.36
N SER A 58 -5.81 -4.60 10.65
CA SER A 58 -6.30 -5.85 11.26
C SER A 58 -7.82 -5.99 11.21
N MET A 59 -8.54 -4.92 10.89
CA MET A 59 -9.99 -4.84 10.70
C MET A 59 -10.38 -4.57 9.23
N GLY A 60 -9.63 -5.11 8.26
CA GLY A 60 -9.93 -4.95 6.84
C GLY A 60 -9.58 -3.58 6.26
N GLY A 61 -8.96 -2.68 7.03
CA GLY A 61 -8.69 -1.29 6.63
C GLY A 61 -9.84 -0.32 6.90
N VAL A 62 -10.74 -0.66 7.82
CA VAL A 62 -11.84 0.21 8.27
C VAL A 62 -11.32 1.27 9.23
N GLY A 63 -11.74 2.53 9.07
CA GLY A 63 -11.29 3.59 9.95
C GLY A 63 -11.78 5.00 9.61
N VAL A 64 -12.53 5.19 8.53
CA VAL A 64 -13.01 6.53 8.09
C VAL A 64 -13.90 7.18 9.15
N ALA A 65 -14.74 6.38 9.80
CA ALA A 65 -15.60 6.81 10.90
C ALA A 65 -15.00 6.53 12.30
N TRP A 66 -13.76 6.04 12.37
CA TRP A 66 -13.16 5.70 13.67
C TRP A 66 -12.72 6.96 14.41
N ARG A 67 -13.41 7.23 15.51
CA ARG A 67 -13.09 8.33 16.41
C ARG A 67 -12.53 7.80 17.72
N SER A 68 -11.25 8.01 17.95
CA SER A 68 -10.53 7.53 19.12
C SER A 68 -9.64 8.64 19.69
N SER A 69 -9.55 8.69 21.02
CA SER A 69 -8.62 9.55 21.72
C SER A 69 -7.27 8.89 22.05
N GLN A 70 -7.11 7.62 21.68
CA GLN A 70 -5.93 6.81 22.01
C GLN A 70 -5.22 6.22 20.77
N MET A 71 -5.68 6.54 19.57
CA MET A 71 -5.15 6.04 18.32
C MET A 71 -5.11 7.17 17.30
N VAL A 72 -4.08 7.23 16.48
CA VAL A 72 -3.98 8.23 15.41
C VAL A 72 -5.05 7.97 14.34
N SER A 73 -5.79 9.02 13.96
CA SER A 73 -6.81 8.95 12.92
C SER A 73 -6.19 9.20 11.54
N THR A 74 -5.48 8.22 11.00
CA THR A 74 -4.71 8.40 9.76
C THR A 74 -5.59 8.47 8.51
N LEU A 75 -6.80 7.87 8.52
CA LEU A 75 -7.70 7.87 7.35
C LEU A 75 -8.55 9.14 7.24
N ASN A 76 -8.95 9.75 8.35
CA ASN A 76 -9.86 10.90 8.35
C ASN A 76 -9.33 12.04 9.21
N PRO A 77 -8.98 13.21 8.64
CA PRO A 77 -8.43 14.33 9.42
C PRO A 77 -9.41 14.93 10.45
N ALA A 78 -10.74 14.72 10.28
CA ALA A 78 -11.72 15.15 11.28
C ALA A 78 -11.51 14.48 12.65
N GLY A 79 -10.96 13.24 12.64
CA GLY A 79 -10.66 12.48 13.85
C GLY A 79 -9.56 13.09 14.72
N TYR A 80 -8.73 14.00 14.20
CA TYR A 80 -7.69 14.66 15.00
C TYR A 80 -8.29 15.49 16.15
N SER A 81 -9.52 15.97 16.00
CA SER A 81 -10.24 16.71 17.06
C SER A 81 -10.57 15.86 18.30
N ALA A 82 -10.50 14.52 18.19
CA ALA A 82 -10.80 13.61 19.30
C ALA A 82 -9.66 13.46 20.31
N THR A 83 -8.48 14.02 20.05
CA THR A 83 -7.31 13.93 20.92
C THR A 83 -7.58 14.58 22.26
N MET A 84 -7.27 13.88 23.35
CA MET A 84 -7.40 14.42 24.70
C MET A 84 -6.44 15.57 24.91
N ARG A 85 -6.85 16.53 25.75
CA ARG A 85 -5.95 17.61 26.18
C ARG A 85 -4.78 17.02 26.96
N LYS A 86 -3.60 17.60 26.77
CA LYS A 86 -2.36 17.18 27.45
C LYS A 86 -1.99 15.74 27.14
N SER A 87 -2.24 15.30 25.90
CA SER A 87 -1.80 13.99 25.44
C SER A 87 -1.16 14.09 24.07
N PHE A 88 -0.32 13.14 23.75
CA PHE A 88 0.12 12.89 22.38
C PHE A 88 -0.08 11.42 22.05
N ILE A 89 -0.27 11.13 20.80
CA ILE A 89 -0.38 9.77 20.28
C ILE A 89 0.68 9.63 19.21
N PHE A 90 1.46 8.56 19.29
CA PHE A 90 2.46 8.19 18.30
C PHE A 90 2.16 6.78 17.82
N ASP A 91 2.23 6.56 16.52
CA ASP A 91 2.03 5.27 15.88
C ASP A 91 3.21 4.97 14.96
N PHE A 92 3.73 3.76 15.06
CA PHE A 92 4.78 3.23 14.20
C PHE A 92 4.40 1.84 13.75
N SER A 93 4.54 1.54 12.46
CA SER A 93 4.24 0.22 11.94
C SER A 93 5.20 -0.23 10.84
N ALA A 94 5.47 -1.54 10.84
CA ALA A 94 6.27 -2.23 9.84
C ALA A 94 5.51 -3.46 9.32
N GLU A 95 5.80 -3.86 8.10
CA GLU A 95 5.12 -4.94 7.40
C GLU A 95 6.10 -5.88 6.71
N GLY A 96 5.90 -7.19 6.87
CA GLY A 96 6.49 -8.23 6.03
C GLY A 96 5.45 -8.75 5.06
N ASN A 97 5.79 -8.84 3.77
CA ASN A 97 4.91 -9.30 2.72
C ASN A 97 5.52 -10.52 2.01
N PHE A 98 4.75 -11.61 1.93
CA PHE A 98 5.07 -12.84 1.22
C PHE A 98 4.15 -12.93 0.01
N LEU A 99 4.72 -12.85 -1.17
CA LEU A 99 4.01 -12.74 -2.43
C LEU A 99 4.22 -14.00 -3.26
N MET A 100 3.15 -14.55 -3.83
CA MET A 100 3.18 -15.67 -4.76
C MET A 100 2.46 -15.31 -6.05
N ASN A 101 3.18 -15.27 -7.14
CA ASN A 101 2.64 -15.06 -8.48
C ASN A 101 2.48 -16.39 -9.19
N ARG A 102 1.36 -16.57 -9.91
CA ARG A 102 1.06 -17.74 -10.73
C ARG A 102 0.54 -17.31 -12.09
N GLN A 103 1.08 -17.88 -13.16
CA GLN A 103 0.68 -17.59 -14.54
C GLN A 103 0.66 -18.87 -15.35
N THR A 104 -0.40 -19.11 -16.11
CA THR A 104 -0.45 -20.23 -17.08
C THR A 104 0.15 -19.74 -18.40
N LYS A 105 1.14 -20.48 -18.91
CA LYS A 105 1.68 -20.30 -20.27
C LYS A 105 0.85 -21.09 -21.27
N TYR A 106 0.65 -20.51 -22.44
CA TYR A 106 -0.09 -21.09 -23.55
C TYR A 106 0.86 -21.27 -24.75
N ASP A 107 0.60 -22.31 -25.56
CA ASP A 107 1.25 -22.49 -26.87
C ASP A 107 0.59 -21.59 -27.93
N GLU A 108 1.11 -21.63 -29.15
CA GLU A 108 0.56 -20.88 -30.28
C GLU A 108 -0.86 -21.30 -30.66
N ALA A 109 -1.19 -22.57 -30.46
CA ALA A 109 -2.55 -23.10 -30.67
C ALA A 109 -3.52 -22.71 -29.53
N GLY A 110 -3.03 -22.04 -28.47
CA GLY A 110 -3.83 -21.61 -27.32
C GLY A 110 -4.08 -22.70 -26.28
N ASN A 111 -3.33 -23.80 -26.29
CA ASN A 111 -3.41 -24.84 -25.27
C ASN A 111 -2.54 -24.47 -24.06
N ALA A 112 -2.99 -24.82 -22.87
CA ALA A 112 -2.23 -24.58 -21.64
C ALA A 112 -1.02 -25.51 -21.57
N LEU A 113 0.19 -24.95 -21.51
CA LEU A 113 1.45 -25.71 -21.39
C LEU A 113 1.78 -26.01 -19.93
N ARG A 114 2.04 -24.97 -19.16
CA ARG A 114 2.45 -25.09 -17.75
C ARG A 114 2.08 -23.86 -16.97
N THR A 115 1.97 -24.02 -15.65
CA THR A 115 1.82 -22.89 -14.72
C THR A 115 3.19 -22.53 -14.15
N ALA A 116 3.67 -21.34 -14.49
CA ALA A 116 4.84 -20.74 -13.84
C ALA A 116 4.44 -20.20 -12.45
N LYS A 117 5.35 -20.33 -11.49
CA LYS A 117 5.20 -19.83 -10.12
C LYS A 117 6.45 -19.07 -9.71
N ASN A 118 6.27 -17.95 -9.04
CA ASN A 118 7.36 -17.16 -8.46
C ASN A 118 6.92 -16.67 -7.08
N ALA A 119 7.81 -16.75 -6.09
CA ALA A 119 7.57 -16.27 -4.73
C ALA A 119 8.64 -15.24 -4.37
N LYS A 120 8.23 -14.16 -3.70
CA LYS A 120 9.11 -13.10 -3.22
C LYS A 120 8.66 -12.64 -1.84
N ASN A 121 9.64 -12.24 -1.04
CA ASN A 121 9.43 -11.71 0.31
C ASN A 121 9.99 -10.29 0.37
N THR A 122 9.24 -9.38 0.99
CA THR A 122 9.67 -8.01 1.23
C THR A 122 9.40 -7.62 2.68
N ILE A 123 10.22 -6.77 3.24
CA ILE A 123 9.99 -6.15 4.55
C ILE A 123 10.02 -4.65 4.33
N ASN A 124 8.93 -3.98 4.68
CA ASN A 124 8.75 -2.57 4.43
C ASN A 124 8.37 -1.84 5.72
N PHE A 125 8.79 -0.61 5.82
CA PHE A 125 8.17 0.39 6.66
C PHE A 125 6.73 0.63 6.16
N HIS A 126 5.77 0.77 7.09
CA HIS A 126 4.37 0.99 6.71
C HIS A 126 3.88 2.39 7.07
N GLU A 127 4.02 2.83 8.30
CA GLU A 127 3.53 4.14 8.74
C GLU A 127 4.28 4.64 9.97
N ILE A 128 4.56 5.95 9.99
CA ILE A 128 4.84 6.72 11.20
C ILE A 128 3.79 7.82 11.29
N ALA A 129 3.14 7.94 12.43
CA ALA A 129 2.14 8.97 12.61
C ALA A 129 2.19 9.56 14.03
N ILE A 130 1.88 10.84 14.14
CA ILE A 130 1.75 11.55 15.41
C ILE A 130 0.48 12.39 15.41
N GLN A 131 -0.16 12.46 16.55
CA GLN A 131 -1.37 13.27 16.74
C GLN A 131 -1.34 13.91 18.12
N PHE A 132 -1.65 15.21 18.18
CA PHE A 132 -1.69 15.95 19.45
C PHE A 132 -2.72 17.10 19.40
N PRO A 133 -3.24 17.54 20.56
CA PRO A 133 -4.20 18.62 20.64
C PRO A 133 -3.49 19.99 20.52
N LEU A 134 -4.00 20.88 19.67
CA LEU A 134 -3.57 22.28 19.61
C LEU A 134 -4.35 23.16 20.56
N ALA A 135 -5.66 22.91 20.69
CA ALA A 135 -6.56 23.63 21.56
C ALA A 135 -7.73 22.75 21.99
N LYS A 136 -8.69 23.32 22.70
CA LYS A 136 -9.95 22.59 22.99
C LYS A 136 -10.67 22.31 21.67
N ASN A 137 -10.99 21.02 21.44
CA ASN A 137 -11.68 20.54 20.22
C ASN A 137 -10.92 20.77 18.92
N LEU A 138 -9.61 21.08 18.96
CA LEU A 138 -8.75 21.27 17.83
C LEU A 138 -7.51 20.40 17.97
N GLY A 139 -7.28 19.49 17.03
CA GLY A 139 -6.13 18.61 17.00
C GLY A 139 -5.35 18.72 15.70
N PHE A 140 -4.10 18.33 15.76
CA PHE A 140 -3.18 18.23 14.64
C PHE A 140 -2.73 16.78 14.48
N GLY A 141 -2.57 16.36 13.23
CA GLY A 141 -2.01 15.07 12.89
C GLY A 141 -0.98 15.20 11.77
N LEU A 142 0.08 14.41 11.89
CA LEU A 142 1.13 14.26 10.89
C LEU A 142 1.36 12.77 10.67
N SER A 143 1.43 12.34 9.42
CA SER A 143 1.79 10.96 9.09
C SER A 143 2.71 10.89 7.88
N LEU A 144 3.55 9.85 7.87
CA LEU A 144 4.46 9.46 6.80
C LEU A 144 4.16 8.01 6.46
N SER A 145 3.85 7.73 5.20
CA SER A 145 3.56 6.37 4.74
C SER A 145 3.94 6.18 3.27
N PRO A 146 4.34 4.97 2.83
CA PRO A 146 4.45 4.65 1.42
C PRO A 146 3.07 4.70 0.76
N TYR A 147 2.96 5.45 -0.33
CA TYR A 147 1.72 5.58 -1.10
C TYR A 147 1.63 4.51 -2.18
N SER A 148 2.71 4.33 -2.94
CA SER A 148 2.80 3.28 -3.95
C SER A 148 4.23 2.80 -4.13
N SER A 149 4.38 1.57 -4.62
CA SER A 149 5.68 0.96 -4.88
C SER A 149 5.68 0.26 -6.22
N VAL A 150 6.76 0.41 -6.98
CA VAL A 150 7.04 -0.31 -8.21
C VAL A 150 8.14 -1.32 -7.98
N GLY A 151 7.95 -2.54 -8.45
CA GLY A 151 8.97 -3.57 -8.38
C GLY A 151 8.58 -4.74 -9.27
N TYR A 152 9.30 -4.89 -10.38
CA TYR A 152 9.15 -6.03 -11.27
C TYR A 152 10.47 -6.34 -11.99
N ASN A 153 10.63 -7.60 -12.36
CA ASN A 153 11.71 -8.06 -13.22
C ASN A 153 11.18 -9.21 -14.07
N MET A 154 11.07 -8.98 -15.37
CA MET A 154 10.50 -9.94 -16.31
C MET A 154 11.43 -10.08 -17.50
N THR A 155 11.53 -11.31 -18.00
CA THR A 155 12.27 -11.62 -19.22
C THR A 155 11.34 -12.30 -20.22
N MET A 156 11.43 -11.91 -21.47
CA MET A 156 10.69 -12.49 -22.57
C MET A 156 11.67 -12.82 -23.69
N THR A 157 11.58 -14.04 -24.22
CA THR A 157 12.34 -14.44 -25.41
C THR A 157 11.44 -14.25 -26.62
N GLU A 158 11.99 -13.68 -27.69
CA GLU A 158 11.30 -13.62 -28.97
C GLU A 158 11.06 -15.06 -29.47
N GLU A 159 9.83 -15.34 -29.91
CA GLU A 159 9.41 -16.68 -30.34
C GLU A 159 9.14 -16.73 -31.86
N SER A 160 9.36 -15.62 -32.58
CA SER A 160 9.17 -15.59 -34.04
C SER A 160 10.29 -16.36 -34.76
N GLU A 161 9.94 -17.36 -35.59
CA GLU A 161 10.88 -18.16 -36.34
C GLU A 161 11.65 -17.30 -37.40
N ASP A 162 11.02 -16.29 -37.95
CA ASP A 162 11.64 -15.37 -38.92
C ASP A 162 12.78 -14.56 -38.24
N ILE A 163 12.58 -14.15 -37.00
CA ILE A 163 13.59 -13.42 -36.24
C ILE A 163 14.72 -14.36 -35.81
N TRP A 164 14.39 -15.57 -35.37
CA TRP A 164 15.40 -16.58 -35.01
C TRP A 164 16.28 -16.98 -36.18
N GLY A 165 15.69 -17.13 -37.36
CA GLY A 165 16.43 -17.50 -38.58
C GLY A 165 17.35 -16.40 -39.11
N THR A 166 17.07 -15.12 -38.78
CA THR A 166 17.76 -13.96 -39.38
C THR A 166 18.70 -13.28 -38.40
N ILE A 167 18.26 -13.11 -37.15
CA ILE A 167 18.93 -12.30 -36.10
C ILE A 167 19.52 -13.18 -35.03
N GLY A 168 18.91 -14.33 -34.76
CA GLY A 168 19.17 -15.17 -33.61
C GLY A 168 18.16 -14.97 -32.50
N ARG A 169 18.50 -15.48 -31.30
CA ARG A 169 17.59 -15.43 -30.18
C ARG A 169 17.64 -14.06 -29.53
N VAL A 170 16.53 -13.31 -29.55
CA VAL A 170 16.40 -12.01 -28.90
C VAL A 170 15.77 -12.18 -27.54
N LEU A 171 16.44 -11.63 -26.52
CA LEU A 171 15.96 -11.60 -25.15
C LEU A 171 15.59 -10.16 -24.78
N TYR A 172 14.35 -9.94 -24.39
CA TYR A 172 13.86 -8.70 -23.81
C TYR A 172 13.82 -8.81 -22.30
N SER A 173 14.39 -7.83 -21.61
CA SER A 173 14.35 -7.71 -20.16
C SER A 173 13.64 -6.42 -19.78
N TYR A 174 12.64 -6.53 -18.93
CA TYR A 174 11.87 -5.41 -18.38
C TYR A 174 12.01 -5.41 -16.89
N SER A 175 12.50 -4.34 -16.30
CA SER A 175 12.57 -4.18 -14.87
C SER A 175 12.13 -2.79 -14.47
N GLY A 176 11.63 -2.67 -13.27
CA GLY A 176 11.29 -1.38 -12.71
C GLY A 176 11.38 -1.42 -11.21
N ASP A 177 11.71 -0.28 -10.66
CA ASP A 177 11.78 -0.06 -9.22
C ASP A 177 11.42 1.37 -8.87
N GLY A 178 11.15 1.60 -7.61
CA GLY A 178 10.86 2.90 -7.07
C GLY A 178 9.65 2.94 -6.16
N ASP A 179 9.54 4.05 -5.45
CA ASP A 179 8.51 4.27 -4.45
C ASP A 179 8.00 5.71 -4.51
N VAL A 180 6.72 5.86 -4.19
CA VAL A 180 6.11 7.17 -3.92
C VAL A 180 5.72 7.19 -2.46
N THR A 181 6.26 8.14 -1.73
CA THR A 181 5.96 8.34 -0.31
C THR A 181 4.99 9.51 -0.14
N GLU A 182 4.06 9.39 0.81
CA GLU A 182 3.10 10.43 1.21
C GLU A 182 3.48 10.97 2.59
N VAL A 183 3.61 12.30 2.72
CA VAL A 183 3.49 13.00 4.01
C VAL A 183 2.14 13.68 4.04
N LYS A 184 1.40 13.42 5.09
CA LYS A 184 0.11 14.04 5.33
C LYS A 184 0.16 14.82 6.63
N ALA A 185 -0.16 16.12 6.56
CA ALA A 185 -0.28 17.01 7.71
C ALA A 185 -1.66 17.66 7.69
N GLY A 186 -2.34 17.68 8.83
CA GLY A 186 -3.71 18.17 8.86
C GLY A 186 -4.17 18.61 10.24
N ILE A 187 -5.29 19.29 10.23
CA ILE A 187 -6.01 19.75 11.41
C ILE A 187 -7.44 19.23 11.42
N GLY A 188 -7.93 18.87 12.60
CA GLY A 188 -9.31 18.50 12.84
C GLY A 188 -9.93 19.38 13.91
N TRP A 189 -11.12 19.86 13.66
CA TRP A 189 -11.85 20.75 14.54
C TRP A 189 -13.26 20.23 14.80
N GLU A 190 -13.70 20.30 16.04
CA GLU A 190 -15.06 19.97 16.48
C GLU A 190 -15.80 21.29 16.80
N PRO A 191 -16.44 21.97 15.80
CA PRO A 191 -17.17 23.20 16.02
C PRO A 191 -18.41 23.03 16.90
N PHE A 192 -19.09 21.90 16.75
CA PHE A 192 -20.28 21.56 17.50
C PHE A 192 -20.07 20.20 18.18
N LYS A 193 -20.73 19.98 19.29
CA LYS A 193 -20.66 18.69 19.99
C LYS A 193 -21.00 17.55 19.05
N ASN A 194 -20.12 16.54 19.01
CA ASN A 194 -20.24 15.33 18.19
C ASN A 194 -20.12 15.53 16.67
N PHE A 195 -19.84 16.72 16.17
CA PHE A 195 -19.60 16.99 14.76
C PHE A 195 -18.20 17.58 14.55
N SER A 196 -17.43 16.95 13.69
CA SER A 196 -16.04 17.33 13.43
C SER A 196 -15.78 17.44 11.94
N ILE A 197 -14.96 18.43 11.59
CA ILE A 197 -14.45 18.64 10.25
C ILE A 197 -12.93 18.63 10.31
N GLY A 198 -12.29 18.26 9.21
CA GLY A 198 -10.83 18.29 9.11
C GLY A 198 -10.36 18.52 7.70
N ILE A 199 -9.18 19.09 7.60
CA ILE A 199 -8.47 19.29 6.33
C ILE A 199 -7.04 18.84 6.51
N ALA A 200 -6.48 18.18 5.49
CA ALA A 200 -5.09 17.78 5.45
C ALA A 200 -4.47 18.12 4.09
N ALA A 201 -3.21 18.53 4.11
CA ALA A 201 -2.34 18.60 2.96
C ALA A 201 -1.57 17.29 2.86
N LYS A 202 -1.46 16.75 1.65
CA LYS A 202 -0.72 15.55 1.31
C LYS A 202 0.38 15.92 0.34
N TYR A 203 1.63 15.64 0.69
CA TYR A 203 2.77 15.82 -0.18
C TYR A 203 3.28 14.48 -0.62
N TYR A 204 3.32 14.27 -1.94
CA TYR A 204 3.82 13.07 -2.58
C TYR A 204 5.20 13.33 -3.15
N TRP A 205 6.17 12.48 -2.82
CA TRP A 205 7.49 12.52 -3.43
C TRP A 205 8.03 11.12 -3.64
N GLY A 206 8.86 10.98 -4.63
CA GLY A 206 9.52 9.72 -4.95
C GLY A 206 10.01 9.68 -6.38
N ASN A 207 10.57 8.53 -6.72
CA ASN A 207 11.08 8.25 -8.04
C ASN A 207 10.60 6.87 -8.50
N ILE A 208 10.15 6.78 -9.74
CA ILE A 208 9.75 5.52 -10.38
C ILE A 208 10.62 5.35 -11.62
N GLN A 209 11.28 4.21 -11.74
CA GLN A 209 12.14 3.87 -12.86
C GLN A 209 11.60 2.65 -13.59
N HIS A 210 11.53 2.75 -14.92
CA HIS A 210 11.23 1.65 -15.82
C HIS A 210 12.41 1.44 -16.76
N ASN A 211 12.98 0.24 -16.72
CA ASN A 211 14.12 -0.15 -17.53
C ASN A 211 13.68 -1.17 -18.57
N PHE A 212 14.14 -0.98 -19.78
CA PHE A 212 14.00 -1.90 -20.90
C PHE A 212 15.39 -2.26 -21.43
N ALA A 213 15.67 -3.52 -21.62
CA ALA A 213 16.89 -3.96 -22.30
C ALA A 213 16.56 -5.02 -23.34
N SER A 214 17.13 -4.89 -24.52
CA SER A 214 17.13 -5.91 -25.56
C SER A 214 18.55 -6.42 -25.77
N SER A 215 18.73 -7.73 -25.78
CA SER A 215 20.00 -8.38 -26.07
C SER A 215 19.80 -9.52 -27.07
N VAL A 216 20.76 -9.70 -27.95
CA VAL A 216 20.77 -10.77 -28.94
C VAL A 216 21.80 -11.80 -28.57
N ALA A 217 21.39 -13.05 -28.35
CA ALA A 217 22.30 -14.17 -28.18
C ALA A 217 22.66 -14.71 -29.55
N ASN A 218 23.90 -14.51 -29.96
CA ASN A 218 24.42 -15.03 -31.25
C ASN A 218 24.71 -16.51 -31.15
N ASP A 219 23.70 -17.36 -31.33
CA ASP A 219 23.90 -18.81 -31.50
C ASP A 219 24.20 -19.18 -32.96
N LEU A 220 24.06 -18.23 -33.91
CA LEU A 220 24.33 -18.41 -35.33
C LEU A 220 25.60 -17.67 -35.70
N VAL A 221 26.53 -18.37 -36.32
CA VAL A 221 27.74 -17.83 -36.94
C VAL A 221 27.35 -17.03 -38.19
N GLY A 222 26.90 -15.81 -37.96
CA GLY A 222 26.52 -14.87 -39.03
C GLY A 222 27.10 -13.49 -38.72
N THR A 223 27.67 -12.87 -39.77
CA THR A 223 28.43 -11.63 -39.75
C THR A 223 27.59 -10.36 -39.49
N GLY A 224 26.62 -10.38 -38.63
CA GLY A 224 25.82 -9.21 -38.24
C GLY A 224 26.16 -8.73 -36.88
N THR A 225 26.57 -7.46 -36.75
CA THR A 225 26.68 -6.80 -35.44
C THR A 225 25.30 -6.34 -35.00
N TYR A 226 24.65 -7.12 -34.14
CA TYR A 226 23.34 -6.73 -33.59
C TYR A 226 23.53 -5.83 -32.36
N VAL A 227 22.68 -4.83 -32.30
CA VAL A 227 22.77 -3.75 -31.31
C VAL A 227 21.96 -4.11 -30.08
N SER A 228 22.61 -4.16 -28.93
CA SER A 228 21.90 -4.14 -27.65
C SER A 228 21.42 -2.74 -27.34
N ALA A 229 20.18 -2.60 -26.93
CA ALA A 229 19.60 -1.33 -26.53
C ALA A 229 19.12 -1.41 -25.07
N ILE A 230 19.43 -0.37 -24.29
CA ILE A 230 18.92 -0.19 -22.94
C ILE A 230 18.18 1.15 -22.89
N GLY A 231 16.92 1.12 -22.49
CA GLY A 231 16.11 2.31 -22.25
C GLY A 231 15.82 2.45 -20.75
N LEU A 232 15.90 3.67 -20.26
CA LEU A 232 15.56 4.03 -18.90
C LEU A 232 14.58 5.20 -18.93
N ASP A 233 13.39 5.00 -18.36
CA ASP A 233 12.40 6.03 -18.11
C ASP A 233 12.33 6.32 -16.60
N ASP A 234 12.72 7.51 -16.20
CA ASP A 234 12.79 7.97 -14.83
C ASP A 234 11.74 9.05 -14.57
N TYR A 235 10.80 8.78 -13.65
CA TYR A 235 9.71 9.66 -13.26
C TYR A 235 9.92 10.21 -11.85
N ALA A 236 10.43 11.43 -11.76
CA ALA A 236 10.56 12.13 -10.48
C ALA A 236 9.24 12.82 -10.10
N ILE A 237 8.64 12.38 -9.00
CA ILE A 237 7.35 12.85 -8.49
C ILE A 237 7.57 13.82 -7.34
N SER A 238 6.91 14.98 -7.40
CA SER A 238 6.86 15.97 -6.33
C SER A 238 5.60 16.81 -6.50
N ASN A 239 4.57 16.55 -5.67
CA ASN A 239 3.29 17.26 -5.81
C ASN A 239 2.50 17.32 -4.50
N PHE A 240 1.67 18.35 -4.37
CA PHE A 240 0.74 18.53 -3.27
C PHE A 240 -0.70 18.17 -3.67
N LYS A 241 -1.42 17.55 -2.73
CA LYS A 241 -2.84 17.27 -2.80
C LYS A 241 -3.51 17.64 -1.47
N PHE A 242 -4.81 17.58 -1.44
CA PHE A 242 -5.59 17.92 -0.26
C PHE A 242 -6.63 16.85 0.03
N GLN A 243 -6.91 16.66 1.31
CA GLN A 243 -7.98 15.83 1.81
C GLN A 243 -8.87 16.63 2.73
N VAL A 244 -10.18 16.47 2.58
CA VAL A 244 -11.18 17.01 3.50
C VAL A 244 -11.91 15.83 4.15
N GLY A 245 -12.23 15.94 5.43
CA GLY A 245 -12.93 14.91 6.16
C GLY A 245 -14.00 15.47 7.08
N VAL A 246 -15.04 14.68 7.31
CA VAL A 246 -16.09 14.96 8.27
C VAL A 246 -16.37 13.71 9.11
N GLN A 247 -16.74 13.92 10.37
CA GLN A 247 -17.25 12.87 11.27
C GLN A 247 -18.42 13.41 12.09
N TRP A 248 -19.45 12.61 12.21
CA TRP A 248 -20.62 12.91 13.02
C TRP A 248 -20.95 11.71 13.93
N SER A 249 -20.88 11.91 15.23
CA SER A 249 -21.26 10.91 16.22
C SER A 249 -22.73 11.08 16.58
N ALA A 250 -23.59 10.33 15.90
CA ALA A 250 -25.04 10.35 16.09
C ALA A 250 -25.42 9.87 17.50
N ILE A 251 -24.69 8.91 18.04
CA ILE A 251 -24.77 8.44 19.42
C ILE A 251 -23.40 8.64 20.06
N ALA A 252 -23.35 9.35 21.15
CA ALA A 252 -22.11 9.57 21.91
C ALA A 252 -22.40 9.54 23.42
N ASN A 253 -22.47 8.32 23.95
CA ASN A 253 -22.66 8.05 25.36
C ASN A 253 -21.42 7.38 25.94
N ASN A 254 -21.28 7.36 27.28
CA ASN A 254 -20.17 6.70 27.95
C ASN A 254 -20.01 5.20 27.64
N LYS A 255 -21.05 4.56 27.11
CA LYS A 255 -21.06 3.12 26.79
C LYS A 255 -21.06 2.84 25.29
N ARG A 256 -21.65 3.70 24.48
CA ARG A 256 -21.89 3.45 23.05
C ARG A 256 -21.63 4.71 22.24
N ILE A 257 -20.91 4.54 21.15
CA ILE A 257 -20.65 5.59 20.18
C ILE A 257 -21.03 5.04 18.80
N LEU A 258 -21.83 5.78 18.07
CA LEU A 258 -22.11 5.51 16.65
C LEU A 258 -21.68 6.72 15.85
N THR A 259 -20.66 6.55 15.01
CA THR A 259 -20.08 7.62 14.22
C THR A 259 -20.25 7.29 12.73
N PHE A 260 -20.64 8.30 11.97
CA PHE A 260 -20.56 8.34 10.51
C PHE A 260 -19.36 9.20 10.12
N GLY A 261 -18.63 8.77 9.10
CA GLY A 261 -17.47 9.49 8.59
C GLY A 261 -17.48 9.53 7.08
N ALA A 262 -16.97 10.61 6.52
CA ALA A 262 -16.70 10.69 5.09
C ALA A 262 -15.40 11.49 4.86
N THR A 263 -14.70 11.12 3.78
CA THR A 263 -13.52 11.87 3.31
C THR A 263 -13.56 12.03 1.81
N TYR A 264 -13.00 13.13 1.34
CA TYR A 264 -12.75 13.37 -0.05
C TYR A 264 -11.28 13.74 -0.25
N ASP A 265 -10.59 12.96 -1.06
CA ASP A 265 -9.22 13.21 -1.48
C ASP A 265 -9.23 13.82 -2.88
N TYR A 266 -8.70 15.02 -2.99
CA TYR A 266 -8.58 15.70 -4.27
C TYR A 266 -7.48 15.03 -5.10
N GLY A 267 -7.87 14.40 -6.21
CA GLY A 267 -6.99 13.80 -7.19
C GLY A 267 -6.35 14.81 -8.15
N GLY A 268 -6.18 14.39 -9.39
CA GLY A 268 -5.69 15.23 -10.47
C GLY A 268 -4.22 15.00 -10.82
N SER A 269 -3.67 15.80 -11.72
CA SER A 269 -2.35 15.59 -12.31
C SER A 269 -1.22 15.63 -11.27
N LEU A 270 -0.32 14.64 -11.30
CA LEU A 270 0.95 14.62 -10.55
C LEU A 270 2.05 15.38 -11.28
N ARG A 271 2.00 15.41 -12.63
CA ARG A 271 3.00 16.06 -13.50
C ARG A 271 4.44 15.70 -13.13
N PRO A 272 4.81 14.40 -13.05
CA PRO A 272 6.18 14.03 -12.76
C PRO A 272 7.12 14.56 -13.84
N LYS A 273 8.36 14.84 -13.42
CA LYS A 273 9.45 15.15 -14.36
C LYS A 273 9.92 13.81 -14.95
N LEU A 274 9.85 13.67 -16.28
CA LEU A 274 10.29 12.48 -16.99
C LEU A 274 11.66 12.72 -17.60
N THR A 275 12.60 11.83 -17.32
CA THR A 275 13.91 11.74 -17.98
C THR A 275 13.97 10.41 -18.72
N LYS A 276 14.20 10.46 -20.03
CA LYS A 276 14.37 9.27 -20.87
C LYS A 276 15.83 9.15 -21.30
N THR A 277 16.44 8.01 -21.04
CA THR A 277 17.81 7.71 -21.46
C THR A 277 17.80 6.45 -22.31
N VAL A 278 18.42 6.48 -23.48
CA VAL A 278 18.61 5.31 -24.34
C VAL A 278 20.10 5.12 -24.60
N VAL A 279 20.61 3.95 -24.26
CA VAL A 279 21.99 3.55 -24.50
C VAL A 279 22.01 2.46 -25.57
N ILE A 280 22.80 2.67 -26.62
CA ILE A 280 22.95 1.73 -27.71
C ILE A 280 24.42 1.33 -27.81
N ASN A 281 24.71 0.01 -27.75
CA ASN A 281 26.07 -0.55 -27.89
C ASN A 281 27.13 0.02 -26.95
N ASP A 282 26.91 0.06 -25.67
CA ASP A 282 27.88 0.44 -24.60
C ASP A 282 28.86 1.60 -24.89
N GLN A 283 29.08 1.96 -26.16
CA GLN A 283 30.09 2.92 -26.58
C GLN A 283 29.56 4.29 -27.03
N ASN A 284 28.27 4.42 -27.31
CA ASN A 284 27.67 5.70 -27.67
C ASN A 284 26.31 5.84 -27.01
N ALA A 285 26.34 6.28 -25.74
CA ALA A 285 25.15 6.77 -25.09
C ALA A 285 24.63 8.00 -25.84
N THR A 286 23.61 7.83 -26.67
CA THR A 286 22.85 8.97 -27.14
C THR A 286 21.86 9.26 -26.05
N ASP A 287 22.24 10.13 -25.14
CA ASP A 287 21.31 10.70 -24.17
C ASP A 287 20.24 11.46 -24.92
N VAL A 288 19.15 10.79 -25.26
CA VAL A 288 17.95 11.47 -25.72
C VAL A 288 17.27 12.01 -24.45
N MET A 289 17.94 12.96 -23.82
CA MET A 289 17.34 13.75 -22.76
C MET A 289 16.22 14.58 -23.35
N ARG A 290 15.01 14.12 -23.26
CA ARG A 290 13.84 15.00 -23.23
C ARG A 290 13.66 15.51 -21.80
N GLU A 291 14.57 16.36 -21.40
CA GLU A 291 14.47 17.09 -20.18
C GLU A 291 13.24 17.99 -20.22
N GLY A 292 12.28 17.76 -19.33
CA GLY A 292 11.16 18.66 -19.09
C GLY A 292 9.81 18.29 -19.69
N THR A 293 9.63 17.13 -20.32
CA THR A 293 8.30 16.65 -20.65
C THR A 293 7.60 16.22 -19.36
N ARG A 294 6.59 16.98 -18.95
CA ARG A 294 5.76 16.60 -17.79
C ARG A 294 4.82 15.50 -18.24
N SER A 295 4.96 14.32 -17.65
CA SER A 295 4.02 13.22 -17.87
C SER A 295 2.62 13.61 -17.38
N GLN A 296 1.59 13.06 -18.01
CA GLN A 296 0.19 13.32 -17.66
C GLN A 296 -0.34 12.42 -16.53
N MET A 297 0.55 11.76 -15.76
CA MET A 297 0.17 10.91 -14.65
C MET A 297 -0.80 11.62 -13.70
N ARG A 298 -1.89 10.95 -13.32
CA ARG A 298 -2.93 11.51 -12.44
C ARG A 298 -3.17 10.59 -11.25
N LEU A 299 -3.43 11.19 -10.10
CA LEU A 299 -4.03 10.48 -8.97
C LEU A 299 -5.56 10.50 -9.10
N PRO A 300 -6.25 9.45 -8.64
CA PRO A 300 -7.71 9.41 -8.64
C PRO A 300 -8.28 10.42 -7.64
N HIS A 301 -9.46 10.94 -7.93
CA HIS A 301 -10.32 11.46 -6.89
C HIS A 301 -10.82 10.28 -6.06
N GLN A 302 -10.72 10.38 -4.74
CA GLN A 302 -11.13 9.31 -3.85
C GLN A 302 -12.20 9.81 -2.89
N VAL A 303 -13.28 9.06 -2.76
CA VAL A 303 -14.35 9.29 -1.79
C VAL A 303 -14.42 8.07 -0.88
N ASN A 304 -14.35 8.31 0.42
CA ASN A 304 -14.59 7.27 1.41
C ASN A 304 -15.78 7.66 2.26
N ALA A 305 -16.63 6.68 2.56
CA ALA A 305 -17.73 6.81 3.50
C ALA A 305 -17.74 5.61 4.44
N GLY A 306 -17.98 5.86 5.71
CA GLY A 306 -17.94 4.79 6.70
C GLY A 306 -18.88 5.00 7.87
N VAL A 307 -19.18 3.89 8.54
CA VAL A 307 -19.92 3.85 9.79
C VAL A 307 -19.17 2.99 10.81
N MET A 308 -19.10 3.47 12.04
CA MET A 308 -18.41 2.79 13.14
C MET A 308 -19.31 2.79 14.36
N TYR A 309 -19.59 1.60 14.87
CA TYR A 309 -20.23 1.39 16.16
C TYR A 309 -19.20 0.89 17.18
N GLN A 310 -19.11 1.57 18.29
CA GLN A 310 -18.21 1.23 19.37
C GLN A 310 -19.00 1.06 20.67
N ASP A 311 -18.81 -0.06 21.33
CA ASP A 311 -19.30 -0.35 22.69
C ASP A 311 -18.10 -0.60 23.62
N THR A 312 -18.36 -0.81 24.87
CA THR A 312 -17.33 -1.13 25.91
C THR A 312 -16.49 -2.36 25.56
N ARG A 313 -17.04 -3.31 24.80
CA ARG A 313 -16.41 -4.59 24.44
C ARG A 313 -16.25 -4.80 22.93
N PHE A 314 -17.09 -4.17 22.11
CA PHE A 314 -17.16 -4.43 20.68
C PHE A 314 -16.95 -3.14 19.89
N THR A 315 -16.21 -3.24 18.82
CA THR A 315 -16.15 -2.22 17.78
C THR A 315 -16.47 -2.89 16.44
N VAL A 316 -17.42 -2.35 15.70
CA VAL A 316 -17.82 -2.85 14.38
C VAL A 316 -17.79 -1.69 13.42
N GLY A 317 -17.17 -1.88 12.27
CA GLY A 317 -17.09 -0.85 11.26
C GLY A 317 -17.32 -1.38 9.86
N PHE A 318 -17.82 -0.50 9.02
CA PHE A 318 -17.98 -0.71 7.60
C PHE A 318 -17.58 0.56 6.86
N ASP A 319 -16.70 0.44 5.87
CA ASP A 319 -16.29 1.53 4.99
C ASP A 319 -16.49 1.15 3.53
N TYR A 320 -16.87 2.13 2.73
CA TYR A 320 -16.91 2.10 1.29
C TYR A 320 -15.91 3.10 0.74
N GLU A 321 -15.13 2.67 -0.25
CA GLU A 321 -14.13 3.48 -0.94
C GLU A 321 -14.38 3.45 -2.45
N TYR A 322 -14.45 4.64 -3.03
CA TYR A 322 -14.51 4.86 -4.48
C TYR A 322 -13.28 5.62 -4.94
N GLN A 323 -12.63 5.17 -6.02
CA GLN A 323 -11.51 5.86 -6.65
C GLN A 323 -11.75 6.01 -8.15
N SER A 324 -11.62 7.23 -8.66
CA SER A 324 -11.83 7.58 -10.07
C SER A 324 -10.53 7.47 -10.88
N TRP A 325 -10.18 6.26 -11.30
CA TRP A 325 -9.00 5.99 -12.12
C TRP A 325 -9.24 6.16 -13.62
N GLY A 326 -10.47 6.17 -14.08
CA GLY A 326 -10.85 6.26 -15.50
C GLY A 326 -10.34 7.52 -16.22
N GLY A 327 -9.94 8.55 -15.45
CA GLY A 327 -9.29 9.75 -16.00
C GLY A 327 -7.84 9.55 -16.47
N ASN A 328 -7.24 8.38 -16.23
CA ASN A 328 -5.86 8.05 -16.62
C ASN A 328 -5.75 7.39 -18.00
N LYS A 329 -6.80 7.44 -18.81
CA LYS A 329 -6.77 6.90 -20.17
C LYS A 329 -5.67 7.56 -21.01
N GLY A 330 -4.81 6.75 -21.65
CA GLY A 330 -3.72 7.20 -22.53
C GLY A 330 -2.55 7.87 -21.81
N VAL A 331 -2.42 7.73 -20.50
CA VAL A 331 -1.33 8.36 -19.72
C VAL A 331 -0.06 7.50 -19.73
N PHE A 332 -0.21 6.19 -19.78
CA PHE A 332 0.89 5.24 -19.92
C PHE A 332 0.75 4.57 -21.28
N ASP A 333 1.84 4.55 -22.06
CA ASP A 333 1.85 3.93 -23.38
C ASP A 333 1.44 2.46 -23.24
N GLU A 334 0.29 2.17 -23.83
CA GLU A 334 -0.45 0.93 -23.69
C GLU A 334 0.19 -0.22 -24.48
N ASP A 335 1.10 0.08 -25.41
CA ASP A 335 1.61 -0.86 -26.41
C ASP A 335 3.05 -1.33 -26.20
N ILE A 336 3.72 -0.95 -25.12
CA ILE A 336 5.17 -1.12 -25.02
C ILE A 336 5.58 -2.59 -24.83
N TYR A 337 4.69 -3.48 -24.35
CA TYR A 337 5.11 -4.80 -23.89
C TYR A 337 4.27 -5.94 -24.47
N GLY A 338 4.65 -6.41 -25.64
CA GLY A 338 4.11 -7.64 -26.23
C GLY A 338 2.63 -7.56 -26.63
N GLY A 339 2.14 -6.38 -27.01
CA GLY A 339 0.75 -6.15 -27.42
C GLY A 339 -0.25 -6.29 -26.27
N MET A 340 0.16 -6.05 -25.04
CA MET A 340 -0.72 -6.08 -23.88
C MET A 340 -1.37 -4.72 -23.67
N LYS A 341 -2.67 -4.62 -23.93
CA LYS A 341 -3.45 -3.41 -23.69
C LYS A 341 -3.88 -3.32 -22.21
N VAL A 342 -3.47 -2.24 -21.55
CA VAL A 342 -3.86 -1.93 -20.17
C VAL A 342 -4.73 -0.68 -20.14
N GLU A 343 -5.85 -0.76 -19.45
CA GLU A 343 -6.79 0.32 -19.24
C GLU A 343 -6.98 0.57 -17.75
N TYR A 344 -7.31 1.81 -17.39
CA TYR A 344 -7.57 2.20 -15.99
C TYR A 344 -9.07 2.40 -15.80
N ASN A 345 -9.61 1.79 -14.76
CA ASN A 345 -11.04 1.86 -14.44
C ASN A 345 -11.26 2.31 -13.00
N ASP A 346 -12.38 2.97 -12.80
CA ASP A 346 -12.86 3.35 -11.49
C ASP A 346 -13.05 2.11 -10.62
N THR A 347 -12.69 2.23 -9.35
CA THR A 347 -12.71 1.12 -8.40
C THR A 347 -13.68 1.36 -7.26
N ASN A 348 -14.33 0.29 -6.83
CA ASN A 348 -15.18 0.23 -5.66
C ASN A 348 -14.61 -0.79 -4.69
N THR A 349 -14.41 -0.42 -3.43
CA THR A 349 -13.90 -1.33 -2.40
C THR A 349 -14.79 -1.24 -1.16
N PHE A 350 -15.25 -2.40 -0.70
CA PHE A 350 -16.00 -2.56 0.54
C PHE A 350 -15.10 -3.15 1.60
N LYS A 351 -15.16 -2.58 2.81
CA LYS A 351 -14.34 -2.99 3.95
C LYS A 351 -15.23 -3.24 5.15
N PHE A 352 -14.93 -4.30 5.88
CA PHE A 352 -15.62 -4.67 7.11
C PHE A 352 -14.61 -5.01 8.18
N GLY A 353 -14.90 -4.61 9.42
CA GLY A 353 -14.05 -4.90 10.57
C GLY A 353 -14.84 -5.08 11.86
N PHE A 354 -14.33 -5.99 12.69
CA PHE A 354 -14.85 -6.31 14.00
C PHE A 354 -13.71 -6.41 15.02
N GLU A 355 -13.86 -5.75 16.18
CA GLU A 355 -12.96 -5.87 17.33
C GLU A 355 -13.75 -6.34 18.55
N TYR A 356 -13.15 -7.23 19.32
CA TYR A 356 -13.66 -7.69 20.60
C TYR A 356 -12.57 -7.57 21.67
N THR A 357 -12.89 -6.82 22.74
CA THR A 357 -12.04 -6.70 23.93
C THR A 357 -12.86 -7.14 25.14
N PRO A 358 -12.62 -8.33 25.71
CA PRO A 358 -13.46 -8.89 26.77
C PRO A 358 -13.64 -7.98 27.99
N ASN A 359 -12.55 -7.42 28.48
CA ASN A 359 -12.57 -6.45 29.60
C ASN A 359 -11.26 -5.66 29.65
N ARG A 360 -11.26 -4.42 29.18
CA ARG A 360 -10.08 -3.53 29.16
C ARG A 360 -9.49 -3.26 30.54
N PHE A 361 -10.28 -3.39 31.60
CA PHE A 361 -9.90 -3.07 32.98
C PHE A 361 -9.61 -4.28 33.87
N ASP A 362 -9.56 -5.51 33.30
CA ASP A 362 -9.27 -6.71 34.08
C ASP A 362 -7.82 -6.70 34.60
N VAL A 363 -7.65 -6.53 35.91
CA VAL A 363 -6.32 -6.47 36.54
C VAL A 363 -5.71 -7.87 36.68
N ARG A 364 -6.51 -8.92 36.76
CA ARG A 364 -6.05 -10.28 37.09
C ARG A 364 -5.68 -11.11 35.82
N ARG A 365 -6.43 -10.94 34.72
CA ARG A 365 -6.29 -11.78 33.54
C ARG A 365 -5.87 -10.95 32.33
N TYR A 366 -4.60 -11.08 31.92
CA TYR A 366 -4.04 -10.31 30.81
C TYR A 366 -4.79 -10.53 29.51
N LEU A 367 -5.13 -11.79 29.15
CA LEU A 367 -5.83 -12.14 27.92
C LEU A 367 -7.21 -11.46 27.78
N ARG A 368 -7.86 -11.09 28.89
CA ARG A 368 -9.12 -10.34 28.83
C ARG A 368 -8.98 -8.87 28.46
N ARG A 369 -7.77 -8.32 28.60
CA ARG A 369 -7.47 -6.94 28.22
C ARG A 369 -7.05 -6.81 26.76
N MET A 370 -6.65 -7.92 26.14
CA MET A 370 -6.24 -7.96 24.74
C MET A 370 -7.43 -7.69 23.83
N SER A 371 -7.16 -7.02 22.70
CA SER A 371 -8.11 -6.80 21.63
C SER A 371 -7.93 -7.87 20.57
N TYR A 372 -9.02 -8.51 20.18
CA TYR A 372 -9.07 -9.52 19.11
C TYR A 372 -9.83 -8.92 17.94
N ARG A 373 -9.24 -8.96 16.76
CA ARG A 373 -9.75 -8.28 15.57
C ARG A 373 -9.87 -9.24 14.40
N ILE A 374 -10.90 -9.04 13.60
CA ILE A 374 -11.09 -9.72 12.31
C ILE A 374 -11.70 -8.74 11.34
N GLY A 375 -11.37 -8.88 10.08
CA GLY A 375 -11.94 -8.04 9.05
C GLY A 375 -11.73 -8.60 7.65
N GLY A 376 -12.19 -7.85 6.68
CA GLY A 376 -12.00 -8.20 5.29
C GLY A 376 -12.30 -7.03 4.38
N ARG A 377 -11.78 -7.11 3.17
CA ARG A 377 -12.10 -6.19 2.08
C ARG A 377 -12.26 -6.93 0.76
N TYR A 378 -13.11 -6.40 -0.07
CA TYR A 378 -13.36 -6.87 -1.41
C TYR A 378 -13.61 -5.68 -2.33
N GLY A 379 -13.01 -5.70 -3.51
CA GLY A 379 -13.17 -4.61 -4.46
C GLY A 379 -12.52 -4.86 -5.81
N ASP A 380 -12.60 -3.85 -6.65
CA ASP A 380 -11.99 -3.85 -7.96
C ASP A 380 -10.50 -3.47 -7.86
N TYR A 381 -9.69 -3.99 -8.78
CA TYR A 381 -8.35 -3.50 -9.02
C TYR A 381 -8.38 -2.43 -10.11
N TYR A 382 -7.54 -1.41 -10.00
CA TYR A 382 -7.62 -0.23 -10.87
C TYR A 382 -7.17 -0.47 -12.32
N GLN A 383 -6.47 -1.58 -12.59
CA GLN A 383 -6.02 -1.96 -13.93
C GLN A 383 -6.93 -3.02 -14.55
N THR A 384 -7.16 -2.89 -15.86
CA THR A 384 -7.93 -3.82 -16.68
C THR A 384 -7.06 -4.23 -17.87
N TYR A 385 -7.00 -5.51 -18.16
CA TYR A 385 -6.17 -6.09 -19.21
C TYR A 385 -7.05 -6.61 -20.33
N HIS A 386 -6.92 -6.03 -21.54
CA HIS A 386 -7.78 -6.35 -22.70
C HIS A 386 -9.26 -6.44 -22.32
N GLY A 387 -9.78 -5.42 -21.65
CA GLY A 387 -11.17 -5.35 -21.21
C GLY A 387 -11.53 -6.27 -20.03
N LYS A 388 -10.62 -7.12 -19.55
CA LYS A 388 -10.86 -7.99 -18.40
C LYS A 388 -10.52 -7.28 -17.09
N ARG A 389 -11.54 -6.94 -16.32
CA ARG A 389 -11.40 -6.36 -14.99
C ARG A 389 -10.80 -7.37 -14.01
N LEU A 390 -9.93 -6.90 -13.16
CA LEU A 390 -9.36 -7.67 -12.07
C LEU A 390 -10.04 -7.29 -10.76
N THR A 391 -10.18 -8.27 -9.89
CA THR A 391 -10.69 -8.08 -8.53
C THR A 391 -9.60 -8.35 -7.50
N GLN A 392 -9.75 -7.75 -6.34
CA GLN A 392 -8.90 -7.98 -5.17
C GLN A 392 -9.74 -8.26 -3.94
N TYR A 393 -9.21 -9.12 -3.07
CA TYR A 393 -9.83 -9.41 -1.78
C TYR A 393 -8.76 -9.63 -0.72
N ALA A 394 -9.11 -9.39 0.53
CA ALA A 394 -8.30 -9.76 1.66
C ALA A 394 -9.16 -10.12 2.86
N VAL A 395 -8.67 -11.06 3.65
CA VAL A 395 -9.17 -11.38 4.98
C VAL A 395 -8.08 -11.03 5.98
N THR A 396 -8.46 -10.38 7.06
CA THR A 396 -7.51 -9.89 8.06
C THR A 396 -7.87 -10.40 9.44
N ALA A 397 -6.86 -10.60 10.27
CA ALA A 397 -7.00 -10.91 11.68
C ALA A 397 -5.95 -10.14 12.47
N GLY A 398 -6.20 -9.85 13.74
CA GLY A 398 -5.21 -9.17 14.55
C GLY A 398 -5.42 -9.32 16.04
N ILE A 399 -4.33 -9.04 16.77
CA ILE A 399 -4.29 -9.11 18.23
C ILE A 399 -3.59 -7.86 18.74
N GLY A 400 -4.25 -7.14 19.67
CA GLY A 400 -3.70 -6.00 20.35
C GLY A 400 -3.27 -6.36 21.77
N PHE A 401 -2.02 -6.07 22.08
CA PHE A 401 -1.40 -6.32 23.39
C PHE A 401 -1.28 -4.99 24.14
N PRO A 402 -2.16 -4.70 25.12
CA PRO A 402 -2.02 -3.49 25.91
C PRO A 402 -0.77 -3.57 26.77
N ILE A 403 0.10 -2.57 26.65
CA ILE A 403 1.33 -2.44 27.45
C ILE A 403 1.24 -1.21 28.34
N ARG A 404 1.91 -1.26 29.51
CA ARG A 404 2.01 -0.12 30.43
C ARG A 404 3.33 0.62 30.19
N PHE A 405 3.41 1.24 29.04
CA PHE A 405 4.55 2.07 28.69
C PHE A 405 4.02 3.44 28.25
N MET A 406 4.40 4.51 28.94
CA MET A 406 3.94 5.88 28.68
C MET A 406 2.39 6.02 28.60
N GLY A 407 1.64 5.38 29.51
CA GLY A 407 0.17 5.45 29.54
C GLY A 407 -0.53 4.25 28.92
N ALA A 408 -1.57 4.47 28.11
CA ALA A 408 -2.38 3.43 27.49
C ALA A 408 -1.84 3.04 26.10
N SER A 409 -0.64 2.46 26.06
CA SER A 409 0.03 2.05 24.83
C SER A 409 -0.31 0.60 24.45
N SER A 410 -0.14 0.24 23.18
CA SER A 410 -0.31 -1.13 22.69
C SER A 410 0.74 -1.53 21.67
N VAL A 411 1.03 -2.83 21.63
CA VAL A 411 1.68 -3.48 20.50
C VAL A 411 0.61 -4.28 19.78
N ASP A 412 0.48 -4.06 18.49
CA ASP A 412 -0.55 -4.67 17.66
C ASP A 412 0.08 -5.55 16.60
N LEU A 413 -0.41 -6.77 16.45
CA LEU A 413 -0.07 -7.70 15.39
C LEU A 413 -1.26 -7.82 14.45
N ALA A 414 -1.00 -7.70 13.16
CA ALA A 414 -2.01 -7.95 12.13
C ALA A 414 -1.50 -8.98 11.12
N PHE A 415 -2.41 -9.84 10.70
CA PHE A 415 -2.22 -10.85 9.67
C PHE A 415 -3.23 -10.57 8.57
N GLU A 416 -2.77 -10.60 7.34
CA GLU A 416 -3.61 -10.39 6.17
C GLU A 416 -3.30 -11.46 5.14
N TYR A 417 -4.32 -12.18 4.67
CA TYR A 417 -4.25 -13.05 3.51
C TYR A 417 -5.16 -12.48 2.43
N GLY A 418 -4.62 -12.30 1.24
CA GLY A 418 -5.36 -11.73 0.13
C GLY A 418 -4.91 -12.23 -1.22
N GLY A 419 -5.67 -11.83 -2.22
CA GLY A 419 -5.36 -12.15 -3.60
C GLY A 419 -5.88 -11.12 -4.56
N ARG A 420 -5.21 -11.02 -5.70
CA ARG A 420 -5.63 -10.18 -6.83
C ARG A 420 -5.40 -10.89 -8.16
N GLY A 421 -6.11 -10.44 -9.18
CA GLY A 421 -5.99 -11.01 -10.52
C GLY A 421 -6.67 -12.37 -10.67
N THR A 422 -6.39 -13.04 -11.77
CA THR A 422 -7.05 -14.29 -12.16
C THR A 422 -6.10 -15.20 -12.91
N MET A 423 -6.34 -16.51 -12.88
CA MET A 423 -5.65 -17.51 -13.73
C MET A 423 -6.22 -17.56 -15.16
N GLY A 424 -7.14 -16.68 -15.51
CA GLY A 424 -7.70 -16.61 -16.86
C GLY A 424 -6.68 -16.19 -17.92
N SER A 425 -7.12 -16.12 -19.15
CA SER A 425 -6.34 -15.65 -20.30
C SER A 425 -7.08 -14.57 -21.05
N VAL A 426 -6.34 -13.77 -21.79
CA VAL A 426 -6.81 -12.80 -22.78
C VAL A 426 -6.14 -13.09 -24.12
N VAL A 427 -6.72 -12.62 -25.21
CA VAL A 427 -6.10 -12.67 -26.54
C VAL A 427 -5.57 -11.27 -26.81
N ASN A 428 -4.28 -11.15 -27.11
CA ASN A 428 -3.67 -9.85 -27.45
C ASN A 428 -4.05 -9.40 -28.86
N ASP A 429 -3.67 -8.20 -29.23
CA ASP A 429 -3.97 -7.64 -30.55
C ASP A 429 -3.32 -8.40 -31.71
N MET A 430 -2.32 -9.24 -31.46
CA MET A 430 -1.68 -10.17 -32.41
C MET A 430 -2.39 -11.52 -32.49
N GLY A 431 -3.54 -11.73 -31.83
CA GLY A 431 -4.26 -12.99 -31.81
C GLY A 431 -3.68 -14.06 -30.88
N LYS A 432 -2.57 -13.78 -30.16
CA LYS A 432 -1.91 -14.72 -29.24
C LYS A 432 -2.61 -14.75 -27.89
N ARG A 433 -2.84 -15.96 -27.37
CA ARG A 433 -3.41 -16.14 -26.02
C ARG A 433 -2.36 -15.94 -24.95
N ILE A 434 -2.59 -15.00 -24.05
CA ILE A 434 -1.70 -14.66 -22.95
C ILE A 434 -2.41 -14.96 -21.62
N GLY A 435 -1.73 -15.71 -20.73
CA GLY A 435 -2.24 -15.98 -19.40
C GLY A 435 -2.13 -14.75 -18.51
N LEU A 436 -3.21 -14.44 -17.82
CA LEU A 436 -3.19 -13.43 -16.76
C LEU A 436 -2.52 -13.98 -15.50
N ILE A 437 -2.09 -13.09 -14.64
CA ILE A 437 -1.37 -13.44 -13.42
C ILE A 437 -2.36 -13.48 -12.25
N ARG A 438 -2.35 -14.56 -11.48
CA ARG A 438 -2.94 -14.65 -10.16
C ARG A 438 -1.87 -14.38 -9.13
N GLN A 439 -2.09 -13.39 -8.30
CA GLN A 439 -1.21 -13.04 -7.20
C GLN A 439 -1.92 -13.32 -5.88
N ASP A 440 -1.34 -14.17 -5.06
CA ASP A 440 -1.78 -14.38 -3.68
C ASP A 440 -0.68 -13.85 -2.74
N TYR A 441 -1.08 -13.23 -1.63
CA TYR A 441 -0.13 -12.66 -0.69
C TYR A 441 -0.53 -12.93 0.75
N PHE A 442 0.48 -13.00 1.60
CA PHE A 442 0.33 -13.05 3.04
C PHE A 442 1.18 -11.95 3.67
N LYS A 443 0.56 -11.09 4.46
CA LYS A 443 1.21 -9.96 5.12
C LYS A 443 1.16 -10.12 6.62
N VAL A 444 2.26 -9.80 7.28
CA VAL A 444 2.36 -9.71 8.74
C VAL A 444 2.78 -8.30 9.09
N SER A 445 1.98 -7.61 9.88
CA SER A 445 2.28 -6.25 10.31
C SER A 445 2.43 -6.19 11.82
N ILE A 446 3.41 -5.39 12.26
CA ILE A 446 3.64 -5.07 13.66
C ILE A 446 3.46 -3.57 13.80
N GLY A 447 2.59 -3.15 14.73
CA GLY A 447 2.36 -1.77 15.10
C GLY A 447 2.69 -1.51 16.55
N LEU A 448 3.20 -0.33 16.83
CA LEU A 448 3.41 0.20 18.16
C LEU A 448 2.63 1.50 18.28
N SER A 449 1.55 1.50 19.07
CA SER A 449 0.78 2.70 19.38
C SER A 449 1.13 3.15 20.79
N MET A 450 1.66 4.36 20.90
CA MET A 450 2.02 4.98 22.17
C MET A 450 1.07 6.14 22.46
N PHE A 451 0.45 6.10 23.62
CA PHE A 451 -0.36 7.19 24.14
C PHE A 451 0.31 7.74 25.40
N GLY A 452 0.77 8.97 25.31
CA GLY A 452 1.38 9.68 26.43
C GLY A 452 0.50 10.80 26.94
N GLU A 453 0.37 10.91 28.26
CA GLU A 453 -0.10 12.14 28.89
C GLU A 453 1.11 13.03 29.10
N ASP A 454 1.16 14.19 28.43
CA ASP A 454 2.28 15.12 28.52
C ASP A 454 1.82 16.57 28.58
N TYR A 455 2.64 17.35 29.25
CA TYR A 455 2.40 18.77 29.49
C TYR A 455 3.13 19.67 28.48
N TRP A 456 3.42 19.19 27.28
CA TRP A 456 4.25 19.90 26.29
C TRP A 456 3.84 21.35 26.01
N PHE A 457 2.57 21.67 26.16
CA PHE A 457 2.05 23.02 25.93
C PHE A 457 1.52 23.71 27.19
N VAL A 458 1.78 23.16 28.37
CA VAL A 458 1.37 23.73 29.63
C VAL A 458 2.60 24.23 30.37
N ARG A 459 2.71 25.55 30.56
CA ARG A 459 3.75 26.10 31.45
C ARG A 459 3.55 25.50 32.82
N PRO A 460 4.57 24.84 33.41
CA PRO A 460 4.48 24.41 34.81
C PRO A 460 4.23 25.66 35.68
N LYS A 461 3.16 25.66 36.42
CA LYS A 461 2.98 26.62 37.50
C LYS A 461 3.94 26.17 38.60
N TYR A 462 5.02 26.90 38.74
CA TYR A 462 5.81 26.86 39.96
C TYR A 462 4.99 27.56 41.02
N ASP A 463 4.54 26.84 42.05
CA ASP A 463 4.02 27.40 43.29
C ASP A 463 5.19 27.89 44.11
#